data_3e0996d907be176b1461a57ced378d03
#
_entry.id   3e0996d907be176b1461a57ced378d03
#
_cell.length_a   1.000
_cell.length_b   1.000
_cell.length_c   1.000
_cell.angle_alpha   90.00
_cell.angle_beta   90.00
_cell.angle_gamma   90.00
#
_symmetry.space_group_name_H-M   'P 1'
#
loop_
_entity.id
_entity.type
_entity.pdbx_description
1 polymer ?
#
loop_
_entity_poly.entity_id
_entity_poly.type
_entity_poly.pdbx_seq_one_letter_code
_entity_poly.pdbx_strand_id
1 'polypeptide(L)'
;MNKLYTAQEIADKLQIKKTTVYELIKRGELYSSKVGKQLRISEQQLKQYLERSGSGNNMPDQNAVSSASTLNGNLQIPELPPESSLLKRDYLLHSSGLILCGQLSPALELLVSQMSIHPQGIPVLQSFMNSYNSLYSLYFKKAHIACASLDLEHIRSLVPGVQLSLLCLYEYSIGLYVPSGNPLKLSGLMDFARKDIKIANREKGSTPRIYLDQFLFSEKISPASISGYHTELVSDISTAAAIATHKADSALGEEYAAHQSGLLDFIPLQTLPMYLVMETEALSQPGFSALLEIVRSEDFRTILQGQTGYNVTRTGELLSL
;
A
#
# COMPACT_ATOMS: atom_id res chain seq x y z
N MET A 1 28.02 -19.10 -33.49
CA MET A 1 26.59 -19.45 -33.64
C MET A 1 26.06 -19.83 -32.26
N ASN A 2 25.15 -19.08 -31.70
CA ASN A 2 24.55 -19.41 -30.42
C ASN A 2 23.63 -20.65 -30.56
N LYS A 3 24.04 -21.77 -30.00
CA LYS A 3 23.27 -23.00 -30.05
C LYS A 3 22.03 -22.86 -29.16
N LEU A 4 20.85 -23.21 -29.68
CA LEU A 4 19.58 -23.16 -28.99
C LEU A 4 19.13 -24.58 -28.64
N TYR A 5 18.83 -24.83 -27.38
CA TYR A 5 18.43 -26.13 -26.86
C TYR A 5 16.92 -26.18 -26.59
N THR A 6 16.34 -27.32 -26.76
CA THR A 6 14.97 -27.65 -26.32
C THR A 6 14.94 -27.92 -24.80
N ALA A 7 13.75 -27.88 -24.20
CA ALA A 7 13.58 -28.27 -22.79
C ALA A 7 14.02 -29.73 -22.52
N GLN A 8 13.91 -30.63 -23.51
CA GLN A 8 14.36 -32.02 -23.40
C GLN A 8 15.89 -32.09 -23.38
N GLU A 9 16.57 -31.42 -24.29
CA GLU A 9 18.03 -31.40 -24.35
C GLU A 9 18.66 -30.76 -23.11
N ILE A 10 17.98 -29.78 -22.50
CA ILE A 10 18.40 -29.20 -21.21
C ILE A 10 18.18 -30.23 -20.07
N ALA A 11 17.07 -30.93 -20.07
CA ALA A 11 16.78 -31.99 -19.08
C ALA A 11 17.86 -33.07 -19.10
N ASP A 12 18.25 -33.51 -20.31
CA ASP A 12 19.31 -34.51 -20.50
C ASP A 12 20.70 -33.98 -20.08
N LYS A 13 21.02 -32.72 -20.39
CA LYS A 13 22.28 -32.09 -19.98
C LYS A 13 22.41 -31.88 -18.47
N LEU A 14 21.31 -31.52 -17.78
CA LEU A 14 21.28 -31.30 -16.36
C LEU A 14 20.97 -32.57 -15.55
N GLN A 15 20.69 -33.70 -16.23
CA GLN A 15 20.28 -34.98 -15.62
C GLN A 15 19.03 -34.86 -14.71
N ILE A 16 18.06 -34.04 -15.15
CA ILE A 16 16.80 -33.80 -14.43
C ILE A 16 15.61 -34.15 -15.31
N LYS A 17 14.40 -34.23 -14.74
CA LYS A 17 13.19 -34.47 -15.51
C LYS A 17 12.81 -33.24 -16.33
N LYS A 18 12.24 -33.43 -17.52
CA LYS A 18 11.74 -32.34 -18.39
C LYS A 18 10.72 -31.45 -17.67
N THR A 19 9.90 -32.00 -16.79
CA THR A 19 8.98 -31.26 -15.93
C THR A 19 9.69 -30.29 -15.03
N THR A 20 10.83 -30.68 -14.46
CA THR A 20 11.67 -29.83 -13.61
C THR A 20 12.27 -28.65 -14.40
N VAL A 21 12.64 -28.84 -15.68
CA VAL A 21 13.09 -27.75 -16.54
C VAL A 21 11.99 -26.70 -16.74
N TYR A 22 10.73 -27.12 -16.93
CA TYR A 22 9.61 -26.18 -17.01
C TYR A 22 9.33 -25.48 -15.68
N GLU A 23 9.52 -26.15 -14.55
CA GLU A 23 9.41 -25.53 -13.23
C GLU A 23 10.50 -24.48 -13.00
N LEU A 24 11.76 -24.78 -13.37
CA LEU A 24 12.86 -23.82 -13.30
C LEU A 24 12.60 -22.57 -14.17
N ILE A 25 12.04 -22.78 -15.36
CA ILE A 25 11.64 -21.67 -16.25
C ILE A 25 10.49 -20.88 -15.60
N LYS A 26 9.49 -21.55 -15.02
CA LYS A 26 8.35 -20.93 -14.37
C LYS A 26 8.75 -20.13 -13.11
N ARG A 27 9.76 -20.59 -12.37
CA ARG A 27 10.34 -19.90 -11.21
C ARG A 27 11.30 -18.77 -11.59
N GLY A 28 11.63 -18.62 -12.89
CA GLY A 28 12.58 -17.62 -13.36
C GLY A 28 14.05 -17.95 -13.08
N GLU A 29 14.33 -19.17 -12.61
CA GLU A 29 15.69 -19.64 -12.33
C GLU A 29 16.48 -19.94 -13.61
N LEU A 30 15.77 -20.45 -14.63
CA LEU A 30 16.32 -20.71 -15.95
C LEU A 30 15.62 -19.85 -17.02
N TYR A 31 16.35 -18.96 -17.66
CA TYR A 31 15.80 -18.13 -18.72
C TYR A 31 15.59 -18.90 -20.02
N SER A 32 14.51 -18.58 -20.72
CA SER A 32 14.18 -19.19 -22.01
C SER A 32 13.61 -18.14 -22.96
N SER A 33 13.80 -18.38 -24.26
CA SER A 33 13.25 -17.54 -25.34
C SER A 33 12.19 -18.33 -26.09
N LYS A 34 11.07 -17.70 -26.47
CA LYS A 34 10.02 -18.32 -27.27
C LYS A 34 10.37 -18.19 -28.74
N VAL A 35 10.61 -19.32 -29.41
CA VAL A 35 10.85 -19.38 -30.85
C VAL A 35 9.68 -20.13 -31.50
N GLY A 36 8.79 -19.38 -32.15
CA GLY A 36 7.54 -19.91 -32.66
C GLY A 36 6.61 -20.41 -31.54
N LYS A 37 6.20 -21.68 -31.58
CA LYS A 37 5.35 -22.31 -30.55
C LYS A 37 6.15 -23.05 -29.47
N GLN A 38 7.48 -23.01 -29.49
CA GLN A 38 8.33 -23.79 -28.58
C GLN A 38 9.29 -22.88 -27.78
N LEU A 39 9.55 -23.28 -26.52
CA LEU A 39 10.57 -22.65 -25.69
C LEU A 39 11.96 -23.16 -26.11
N ARG A 40 12.92 -22.25 -26.20
CA ARG A 40 14.32 -22.54 -26.48
C ARG A 40 15.19 -21.86 -25.44
N ILE A 41 16.27 -22.51 -25.05
CA ILE A 41 17.26 -22.04 -24.11
C ILE A 41 18.60 -21.90 -24.84
N SER A 42 19.21 -20.72 -24.77
CA SER A 42 20.53 -20.52 -25.35
C SER A 42 21.62 -21.09 -24.46
N GLU A 43 22.77 -21.39 -25.05
CA GLU A 43 23.94 -21.84 -24.30
C GLU A 43 24.37 -20.83 -23.22
N GLN A 44 24.20 -19.55 -23.49
CA GLN A 44 24.51 -18.48 -22.55
C GLN A 44 23.53 -18.46 -21.37
N GLN A 45 22.24 -18.70 -21.59
CA GLN A 45 21.23 -18.81 -20.52
C GLN A 45 21.48 -20.04 -19.64
N LEU A 46 21.87 -21.16 -20.24
CA LEU A 46 22.24 -22.35 -19.48
C LEU A 46 23.49 -22.12 -18.62
N LYS A 47 24.52 -21.44 -19.18
CA LYS A 47 25.74 -21.12 -18.46
C LYS A 47 25.46 -20.21 -17.25
N GLN A 48 24.65 -19.18 -17.43
CA GLN A 48 24.22 -18.29 -16.34
C GLN A 48 23.48 -19.05 -15.21
N TYR A 49 22.62 -20.01 -15.57
CA TYR A 49 21.97 -20.86 -14.57
C TYR A 49 22.97 -21.70 -13.78
N LEU A 50 23.94 -22.33 -14.43
CA LEU A 50 24.96 -23.16 -13.77
C LEU A 50 25.87 -22.33 -12.88
N GLU A 51 26.25 -21.13 -13.29
CA GLU A 51 27.08 -20.21 -12.51
C GLU A 51 26.34 -19.75 -11.22
N ARG A 52 25.04 -19.49 -11.31
CA ARG A 52 24.19 -19.15 -10.15
C ARG A 52 23.95 -20.34 -9.21
N SER A 53 23.81 -21.53 -9.75
CA SER A 53 23.57 -22.76 -8.97
C SER A 53 24.85 -23.30 -8.33
N GLY A 54 26.02 -22.94 -8.83
CA GLY A 54 27.33 -23.40 -8.34
C GLY A 54 27.94 -22.56 -7.20
N SER A 55 27.34 -21.41 -6.86
CA SER A 55 27.82 -20.53 -5.76
C SER A 55 27.23 -20.90 -4.39
N GLY A 56 27.34 -22.15 -4.00
CA GLY A 56 27.29 -22.55 -2.61
C GLY A 56 28.70 -22.48 -2.02
N ASN A 57 28.97 -21.50 -1.16
CA ASN A 57 30.22 -21.30 -0.41
C ASN A 57 31.51 -21.02 -1.23
N ASN A 58 31.83 -19.71 -1.41
CA ASN A 58 33.11 -19.14 -1.10
C ASN A 58 33.11 -17.63 -1.36
N MET A 59 33.76 -16.87 -0.46
CA MET A 59 33.99 -15.43 -0.55
C MET A 59 34.72 -15.05 -1.83
N PRO A 60 34.46 -13.87 -2.43
CA PRO A 60 35.10 -13.46 -3.67
C PRO A 60 36.52 -12.97 -3.40
N ASP A 61 37.48 -13.57 -4.10
CA ASP A 61 38.82 -13.06 -4.28
C ASP A 61 38.80 -11.88 -5.27
N GLN A 62 39.45 -10.80 -4.89
CA GLN A 62 39.63 -9.58 -5.67
C GLN A 62 40.63 -9.85 -6.79
N ASN A 63 40.27 -9.73 -8.06
CA ASN A 63 41.08 -9.19 -9.15
C ASN A 63 40.50 -9.60 -10.53
N ALA A 64 39.80 -8.70 -11.16
CA ALA A 64 39.84 -8.51 -12.61
C ALA A 64 39.31 -7.10 -12.96
N VAL A 65 40.23 -6.15 -12.89
CA VAL A 65 40.06 -4.82 -13.51
C VAL A 65 40.53 -4.95 -14.94
N SER A 66 39.73 -4.54 -15.90
CA SER A 66 40.24 -3.90 -17.11
C SER A 66 39.18 -3.07 -17.83
N SER A 67 39.42 -1.79 -17.78
CA SER A 67 39.27 -0.76 -18.81
C SER A 67 37.89 -0.20 -19.14
N ALA A 68 37.52 0.87 -18.46
CA ALA A 68 37.05 2.11 -19.11
C ALA A 68 37.10 3.28 -18.13
N SER A 69 38.08 4.14 -18.38
CA SER A 69 38.17 5.59 -18.12
C SER A 69 37.39 6.24 -16.98
N THR A 70 38.12 6.56 -15.93
CA THR A 70 38.11 7.80 -15.11
C THR A 70 36.98 8.80 -15.34
N LEU A 71 36.08 8.88 -14.35
CA LEU A 71 35.63 10.13 -13.75
C LEU A 71 35.33 9.86 -12.28
N ASN A 72 36.00 10.60 -11.41
CA ASN A 72 35.96 10.51 -9.96
C ASN A 72 34.55 10.83 -9.40
N GLY A 73 34.10 10.00 -8.51
CA GLY A 73 32.94 10.23 -7.66
C GLY A 73 32.36 8.89 -7.22
N ASN A 74 32.51 8.52 -5.95
CA ASN A 74 31.83 7.39 -5.33
C ASN A 74 30.30 7.56 -5.40
N LEU A 75 29.72 7.27 -6.55
CA LEU A 75 28.31 7.01 -6.70
C LEU A 75 28.17 5.49 -6.81
N GLN A 76 27.87 4.83 -5.69
CA GLN A 76 27.20 3.54 -5.73
C GLN A 76 25.88 3.79 -6.46
N ILE A 77 25.82 3.43 -7.76
CA ILE A 77 24.57 3.40 -8.49
C ILE A 77 23.73 2.30 -7.84
N PRO A 78 22.60 2.62 -7.18
CA PRO A 78 21.71 1.59 -6.67
C PRO A 78 21.30 0.72 -7.86
N GLU A 79 21.39 -0.60 -7.72
CA GLU A 79 20.83 -1.51 -8.74
C GLU A 79 19.38 -1.11 -8.99
N LEU A 80 19.06 -0.82 -10.28
CA LEU A 80 17.71 -0.44 -10.68
C LEU A 80 16.73 -1.53 -10.23
N PRO A 81 15.64 -1.15 -9.54
CA PRO A 81 14.65 -2.12 -9.09
C PRO A 81 14.05 -2.86 -10.30
N PRO A 82 13.72 -4.15 -10.15
CA PRO A 82 13.18 -4.96 -11.24
C PRO A 82 11.89 -4.36 -11.82
N GLU A 83 11.69 -4.48 -13.12
CA GLU A 83 10.58 -3.84 -13.87
C GLU A 83 9.18 -4.34 -13.44
N SER A 84 9.04 -5.57 -12.92
CA SER A 84 7.73 -6.07 -12.48
C SER A 84 7.39 -5.58 -11.07
N SER A 85 6.13 -5.18 -10.87
CA SER A 85 5.64 -4.67 -9.58
C SER A 85 5.77 -5.69 -8.42
N LEU A 86 5.68 -6.99 -8.70
CA LEU A 86 5.84 -8.06 -7.71
C LEU A 86 7.30 -8.24 -7.30
N LEU A 87 8.22 -8.27 -8.27
CA LEU A 87 9.66 -8.36 -8.01
C LEU A 87 10.17 -7.08 -7.35
N LYS A 88 9.62 -5.92 -7.72
CA LYS A 88 9.91 -4.64 -7.08
C LYS A 88 9.52 -4.63 -5.60
N ARG A 89 8.39 -5.24 -5.27
CA ARG A 89 7.92 -5.39 -3.90
C ARG A 89 8.83 -6.32 -3.08
N ASP A 90 9.18 -7.48 -3.62
CA ASP A 90 10.11 -8.42 -2.96
C ASP A 90 11.50 -7.81 -2.80
N TYR A 91 11.99 -7.09 -3.81
CA TYR A 91 13.24 -6.34 -3.73
C TYR A 91 13.23 -5.32 -2.59
N LEU A 92 12.16 -4.53 -2.46
CA LEU A 92 12.05 -3.50 -1.42
C LEU A 92 11.84 -4.09 -0.02
N LEU A 93 11.24 -5.28 0.12
CA LEU A 93 11.15 -5.98 1.41
C LEU A 93 12.50 -6.47 1.91
N HIS A 94 13.45 -6.73 1.01
CA HIS A 94 14.79 -7.23 1.33
C HIS A 94 15.90 -6.20 1.08
N SER A 95 15.54 -4.99 0.65
CA SER A 95 16.46 -3.87 0.45
C SER A 95 16.32 -2.83 1.58
N SER A 96 17.10 -1.75 1.50
CA SER A 96 17.00 -0.63 2.44
C SER A 96 15.82 0.31 2.22
N GLY A 97 14.81 -0.06 1.42
CA GLY A 97 13.59 0.72 1.18
C GLY A 97 12.45 0.37 2.13
N LEU A 98 11.43 1.24 2.23
CA LEU A 98 10.19 1.00 2.97
C LEU A 98 9.02 0.73 2.02
N ILE A 99 8.16 -0.21 2.40
CA ILE A 99 6.84 -0.38 1.77
C ILE A 99 5.79 0.15 2.73
N LEU A 100 5.05 1.18 2.30
CA LEU A 100 3.95 1.80 3.01
C LEU A 100 2.65 1.43 2.31
N CYS A 101 1.73 0.81 3.04
CA CYS A 101 0.40 0.46 2.56
C CYS A 101 -0.63 1.42 3.16
N GLY A 102 -1.51 2.00 2.33
CA GLY A 102 -2.54 2.91 2.79
C GLY A 102 -3.39 3.45 1.67
N GLN A 103 -4.43 4.19 2.01
CA GLN A 103 -5.24 4.91 1.03
C GLN A 103 -4.49 6.12 0.48
N LEU A 104 -4.87 6.56 -0.71
CA LEU A 104 -4.34 7.81 -1.27
C LEU A 104 -4.80 8.98 -0.40
N SER A 105 -3.83 9.74 0.11
CA SER A 105 -4.11 10.98 0.85
C SER A 105 -2.97 11.98 0.65
N PRO A 106 -3.25 13.30 0.68
CA PRO A 106 -2.23 14.34 0.62
C PRO A 106 -1.15 14.19 1.70
N ALA A 107 -1.52 13.71 2.88
CA ALA A 107 -0.59 13.49 3.98
C ALA A 107 0.44 12.40 3.67
N LEU A 108 0.02 11.29 3.05
CA LEU A 108 0.95 10.23 2.64
C LEU A 108 1.83 10.66 1.48
N GLU A 109 1.29 11.40 0.53
CA GLU A 109 2.06 11.96 -0.58
C GLU A 109 3.15 12.93 -0.07
N LEU A 110 2.79 13.82 0.85
CA LEU A 110 3.73 14.72 1.51
C LEU A 110 4.81 13.96 2.27
N LEU A 111 4.43 12.94 3.06
CA LEU A 111 5.36 12.10 3.81
C LEU A 111 6.38 11.42 2.88
N VAL A 112 5.90 10.77 1.82
CA VAL A 112 6.76 10.08 0.84
C VAL A 112 7.70 11.07 0.15
N SER A 113 7.20 12.26 -0.21
CA SER A 113 8.01 13.32 -0.81
C SER A 113 9.11 13.79 0.16
N GLN A 114 8.78 14.06 1.42
CA GLN A 114 9.77 14.50 2.41
C GLN A 114 10.77 13.38 2.76
N MET A 115 10.35 12.13 2.80
CA MET A 115 11.25 10.99 2.96
C MET A 115 12.31 10.91 1.84
N SER A 116 11.97 11.30 0.62
CA SER A 116 12.88 11.25 -0.53
C SER A 116 14.00 12.32 -0.48
N ILE A 117 13.77 13.42 0.24
CA ILE A 117 14.73 14.53 0.35
C ILE A 117 15.41 14.61 1.72
N HIS A 118 14.94 13.87 2.71
CA HIS A 118 15.52 13.87 4.05
C HIS A 118 16.91 13.23 4.04
N PRO A 119 17.93 13.80 4.74
CA PRO A 119 19.31 13.29 4.73
C PRO A 119 19.44 11.82 5.17
N GLN A 120 18.58 11.35 6.08
CA GLN A 120 18.49 9.97 6.54
C GLN A 120 17.27 9.24 5.96
N GLY A 121 16.63 9.83 4.96
CA GLY A 121 15.48 9.23 4.28
C GLY A 121 15.91 8.05 3.42
N ILE A 122 14.98 7.11 3.26
CA ILE A 122 15.17 5.95 2.39
C ILE A 122 13.99 5.88 1.42
N PRO A 123 14.16 5.24 0.25
CA PRO A 123 13.10 5.12 -0.73
C PRO A 123 11.83 4.49 -0.14
N VAL A 124 10.68 5.08 -0.41
CA VAL A 124 9.37 4.56 0.02
C VAL A 124 8.55 4.16 -1.20
N LEU A 125 8.11 2.90 -1.22
CA LEU A 125 7.09 2.43 -2.16
C LEU A 125 5.72 2.50 -1.50
N GLN A 126 4.84 3.33 -2.02
CA GLN A 126 3.46 3.37 -1.59
C GLN A 126 2.63 2.33 -2.36
N SER A 127 1.84 1.53 -1.62
CA SER A 127 0.87 0.58 -2.17
C SER A 127 -0.53 0.96 -1.70
N PHE A 128 -1.43 1.24 -2.66
CA PHE A 128 -2.79 1.69 -2.36
C PHE A 128 -3.68 0.54 -1.90
N MET A 129 -4.18 0.63 -0.69
CA MET A 129 -5.15 -0.30 -0.13
C MET A 129 -5.87 0.29 1.08
N ASN A 130 -7.01 -0.29 1.45
CA ASN A 130 -7.78 0.15 2.61
C ASN A 130 -7.12 -0.26 3.94
N SER A 131 -7.67 0.25 5.06
CA SER A 131 -7.11 0.05 6.40
C SER A 131 -6.95 -1.42 6.78
N TYR A 132 -7.95 -2.27 6.50
CA TYR A 132 -7.88 -3.71 6.78
C TYR A 132 -6.75 -4.38 6.00
N ASN A 133 -6.70 -4.17 4.68
CA ASN A 133 -5.70 -4.79 3.82
C ASN A 133 -4.28 -4.27 4.12
N SER A 134 -4.15 -3.00 4.56
CA SER A 134 -2.88 -2.43 5.00
C SER A 134 -2.34 -3.15 6.24
N LEU A 135 -3.18 -3.33 7.26
CA LEU A 135 -2.82 -4.06 8.48
C LEU A 135 -2.54 -5.54 8.20
N TYR A 136 -3.34 -6.17 7.31
CA TYR A 136 -3.10 -7.53 6.86
C TYR A 136 -1.73 -7.66 6.16
N SER A 137 -1.36 -6.68 5.33
CA SER A 137 -0.05 -6.65 4.68
C SER A 137 1.09 -6.49 5.67
N LEU A 138 0.92 -5.70 6.74
CA LEU A 138 1.88 -5.58 7.83
C LEU A 138 2.04 -6.91 8.58
N TYR A 139 0.92 -7.54 8.99
CA TYR A 139 0.93 -8.81 9.71
C TYR A 139 1.67 -9.91 8.93
N PHE A 140 1.46 -10.02 7.63
CA PHE A 140 2.13 -10.99 6.76
C PHE A 140 3.50 -10.53 6.26
N LYS A 141 4.11 -9.52 6.90
CA LYS A 141 5.45 -9.01 6.53
C LYS A 141 5.59 -8.60 5.07
N LYS A 142 4.49 -8.18 4.44
CA LYS A 142 4.45 -7.68 3.06
C LYS A 142 4.50 -6.17 2.97
N ALA A 143 4.50 -5.50 4.09
CA ALA A 143 4.68 -4.07 4.25
C ALA A 143 5.45 -3.79 5.54
N HIS A 144 6.13 -2.67 5.59
CA HIS A 144 6.82 -2.17 6.77
C HIS A 144 5.92 -1.24 7.59
N ILE A 145 5.02 -0.54 6.92
CA ILE A 145 4.12 0.45 7.51
C ILE A 145 2.73 0.26 6.93
N ALA A 146 1.73 0.15 7.79
CA ALA A 146 0.32 0.20 7.42
C ALA A 146 -0.29 1.53 7.84
N CYS A 147 -0.93 2.25 6.90
CA CYS A 147 -1.74 3.41 7.22
C CYS A 147 -3.18 2.96 7.45
N ALA A 148 -3.71 3.17 8.65
CA ALA A 148 -5.02 2.68 9.02
C ALA A 148 -5.71 3.63 10.01
N SER A 149 -7.04 3.74 9.87
CA SER A 149 -7.90 4.50 10.75
C SER A 149 -8.97 3.56 11.31
N LEU A 150 -8.62 2.84 12.35
CA LEU A 150 -9.49 1.91 13.10
C LEU A 150 -9.26 2.13 14.59
N ASP A 151 -10.19 1.67 15.42
CA ASP A 151 -9.98 1.65 16.86
C ASP A 151 -8.85 0.68 17.25
N LEU A 152 -8.26 0.91 18.43
CA LEU A 152 -7.08 0.19 18.88
C LEU A 152 -7.34 -1.32 19.08
N GLU A 153 -8.54 -1.69 19.52
CA GLU A 153 -8.93 -3.10 19.68
C GLU A 153 -9.02 -3.82 18.34
N HIS A 154 -9.58 -3.14 17.33
CA HIS A 154 -9.63 -3.66 15.97
C HIS A 154 -8.21 -3.86 15.39
N ILE A 155 -7.33 -2.86 15.54
CA ILE A 155 -5.93 -2.96 15.08
C ILE A 155 -5.25 -4.16 15.75
N ARG A 156 -5.40 -4.30 17.08
CA ARG A 156 -4.82 -5.42 17.85
C ARG A 156 -5.35 -6.78 17.37
N SER A 157 -6.65 -6.86 17.07
CA SER A 157 -7.28 -8.11 16.60
C SER A 157 -6.80 -8.53 15.20
N LEU A 158 -6.45 -7.57 14.35
CA LEU A 158 -5.99 -7.83 12.97
C LEU A 158 -4.49 -8.15 12.89
N VAL A 159 -3.71 -7.75 13.92
CA VAL A 159 -2.26 -8.01 13.99
C VAL A 159 -1.91 -8.68 15.34
N PRO A 160 -2.44 -9.88 15.59
CA PRO A 160 -2.30 -10.52 16.90
C PRO A 160 -0.85 -10.97 17.16
N GLY A 161 -0.41 -10.83 18.41
CA GLY A 161 0.90 -11.32 18.85
C GLY A 161 2.10 -10.47 18.39
N VAL A 162 1.88 -9.32 17.78
CA VAL A 162 2.91 -8.38 17.37
C VAL A 162 2.83 -7.14 18.23
N GLN A 163 3.97 -6.67 18.75
CA GLN A 163 4.04 -5.38 19.42
C GLN A 163 4.07 -4.27 18.38
N LEU A 164 3.09 -3.39 18.45
CA LEU A 164 2.88 -2.34 17.48
C LEU A 164 3.19 -0.95 18.05
N SER A 165 3.74 -0.11 17.22
CA SER A 165 3.82 1.34 17.44
C SER A 165 2.94 2.05 16.43
N LEU A 166 2.09 2.95 16.94
CA LEU A 166 1.13 3.72 16.16
C LEU A 166 1.52 5.19 16.23
N LEU A 167 1.93 5.74 15.11
CA LEU A 167 2.25 7.17 14.98
C LEU A 167 1.03 7.89 14.39
N CYS A 168 0.44 8.81 15.14
CA CYS A 168 -0.68 9.62 14.65
C CYS A 168 -0.20 10.53 13.52
N LEU A 169 -0.77 10.35 12.32
CA LEU A 169 -0.44 11.16 11.15
C LEU A 169 -1.29 12.44 11.11
N TYR A 170 -2.59 12.30 11.32
CA TYR A 170 -3.58 13.38 11.47
C TYR A 170 -4.88 12.81 12.05
N GLU A 171 -5.79 13.68 12.43
CA GLU A 171 -7.18 13.34 12.68
C GLU A 171 -8.07 13.94 11.58
N TYR A 172 -9.18 13.31 11.28
CA TYR A 172 -10.12 13.75 10.26
C TYR A 172 -11.56 13.45 10.65
N SER A 173 -12.50 14.17 10.05
CA SER A 173 -13.91 13.87 10.22
C SER A 173 -14.36 12.81 9.23
N ILE A 174 -15.02 11.74 9.72
CA ILE A 174 -15.86 10.86 8.91
C ILE A 174 -17.29 11.35 8.95
N GLY A 175 -17.97 11.36 7.82
CA GLY A 175 -19.32 11.89 7.72
C GLY A 175 -20.04 11.54 6.42
N LEU A 176 -21.23 12.11 6.25
CA LEU A 176 -22.06 11.87 5.07
C LEU A 176 -21.71 12.86 3.95
N TYR A 177 -21.55 12.35 2.76
CA TYR A 177 -21.57 13.12 1.53
C TYR A 177 -23.02 13.29 1.10
N VAL A 178 -23.44 14.53 0.90
CA VAL A 178 -24.79 14.87 0.40
C VAL A 178 -24.69 15.88 -0.73
N PRO A 179 -25.60 15.88 -1.69
CA PRO A 179 -25.67 16.93 -2.69
C PRO A 179 -25.78 18.30 -2.03
N SER A 180 -25.24 19.34 -2.68
CA SER A 180 -25.23 20.70 -2.13
C SER A 180 -26.64 21.16 -1.76
N GLY A 181 -26.76 21.77 -0.57
CA GLY A 181 -28.03 22.16 0.04
C GLY A 181 -28.78 21.02 0.73
N ASN A 182 -28.23 19.80 0.76
CA ASN A 182 -28.83 18.63 1.43
C ASN A 182 -30.35 18.48 1.17
N PRO A 183 -30.78 18.31 -0.09
CA PRO A 183 -32.20 18.34 -0.47
C PRO A 183 -33.05 17.25 0.21
N LEU A 184 -32.40 16.13 0.60
CA LEU A 184 -33.07 15.00 1.27
C LEU A 184 -33.05 15.12 2.80
N LYS A 185 -32.48 16.22 3.35
CA LYS A 185 -32.42 16.54 4.78
C LYS A 185 -31.84 15.39 5.61
N LEU A 186 -30.74 14.80 5.10
CA LEU A 186 -30.01 13.76 5.82
C LEU A 186 -29.30 14.38 7.04
N SER A 187 -29.27 13.67 8.14
CA SER A 187 -28.68 14.15 9.41
C SER A 187 -27.76 13.13 10.08
N GLY A 188 -27.83 11.86 9.67
CA GLY A 188 -27.03 10.78 10.26
C GLY A 188 -27.25 9.44 9.56
N LEU A 189 -26.56 8.41 10.06
CA LEU A 189 -26.59 7.07 9.46
C LEU A 189 -27.96 6.39 9.51
N MET A 190 -28.83 6.80 10.45
CA MET A 190 -30.21 6.28 10.52
C MET A 190 -31.00 6.58 9.24
N ASP A 191 -30.68 7.68 8.56
CA ASP A 191 -31.34 8.04 7.31
C ASP A 191 -31.10 7.04 6.18
N PHE A 192 -30.00 6.25 6.26
CA PHE A 192 -29.71 5.21 5.28
C PHE A 192 -30.74 4.07 5.28
N ALA A 193 -31.50 3.91 6.37
CA ALA A 193 -32.60 2.94 6.44
C ALA A 193 -33.88 3.41 5.74
N ARG A 194 -33.95 4.67 5.29
CA ARG A 194 -35.09 5.20 4.53
C ARG A 194 -35.15 4.55 3.17
N LYS A 195 -36.37 4.23 2.70
CA LYS A 195 -36.61 3.56 1.41
C LYS A 195 -36.36 4.46 0.19
N ASP A 196 -36.43 5.76 0.39
CA ASP A 196 -36.22 6.80 -0.63
C ASP A 196 -34.73 7.16 -0.78
N ILE A 197 -33.84 6.59 0.04
CA ILE A 197 -32.40 6.86 0.02
C ILE A 197 -31.64 5.68 -0.58
N LYS A 198 -30.81 5.96 -1.57
CA LYS A 198 -29.85 5.02 -2.17
C LYS A 198 -28.44 5.46 -1.82
N ILE A 199 -27.68 4.61 -1.16
CA ILE A 199 -26.29 4.93 -0.82
C ILE A 199 -25.29 4.41 -1.87
N ALA A 200 -24.13 5.08 -1.95
CA ALA A 200 -22.92 4.50 -2.49
C ALA A 200 -22.06 4.05 -1.31
N ASN A 201 -21.60 2.81 -1.33
CA ASN A 201 -20.83 2.25 -0.22
C ASN A 201 -19.36 2.11 -0.60
N ARG A 202 -18.52 1.99 0.41
CA ARG A 202 -17.10 1.67 0.22
C ARG A 202 -16.89 0.16 0.21
N GLU A 203 -15.78 -0.25 -0.35
CA GLU A 203 -15.34 -1.65 -0.37
C GLU A 203 -15.14 -2.19 1.05
N LYS A 204 -15.28 -3.50 1.22
CA LYS A 204 -15.04 -4.19 2.48
C LYS A 204 -13.62 -3.96 2.98
N GLY A 205 -13.48 -3.65 4.26
CA GLY A 205 -12.20 -3.38 4.92
C GLY A 205 -11.76 -1.92 4.87
N SER A 206 -12.49 -1.03 4.19
CA SER A 206 -12.29 0.42 4.34
C SER A 206 -12.88 0.93 5.65
N THR A 207 -12.31 1.98 6.21
CA THR A 207 -12.80 2.60 7.45
C THR A 207 -14.27 3.02 7.38
N PRO A 208 -14.74 3.71 6.32
CA PRO A 208 -16.15 4.08 6.22
C PRO A 208 -17.08 2.86 6.18
N ARG A 209 -16.66 1.77 5.51
CA ARG A 209 -17.45 0.55 5.46
C ARG A 209 -17.52 -0.15 6.81
N ILE A 210 -16.41 -0.27 7.52
CA ILE A 210 -16.36 -0.87 8.85
C ILE A 210 -17.22 -0.07 9.81
N TYR A 211 -17.14 1.27 9.76
CA TYR A 211 -17.94 2.16 10.58
C TYR A 211 -19.45 2.01 10.32
N LEU A 212 -19.85 1.94 9.06
CA LEU A 212 -21.24 1.69 8.69
C LEU A 212 -21.72 0.32 9.17
N ASP A 213 -20.94 -0.73 8.96
CA ASP A 213 -21.30 -2.09 9.34
C ASP A 213 -21.45 -2.23 10.87
N GLN A 214 -20.57 -1.60 11.64
CA GLN A 214 -20.67 -1.52 13.12
C GLN A 214 -21.95 -0.79 13.56
N PHE A 215 -22.25 0.35 12.93
CA PHE A 215 -23.47 1.09 13.20
C PHE A 215 -24.72 0.25 12.90
N LEU A 216 -24.79 -0.38 11.73
CA LEU A 216 -25.94 -1.22 11.36
C LEU A 216 -26.11 -2.40 12.32
N PHE A 217 -25.00 -3.00 12.77
CA PHE A 217 -25.02 -4.08 13.76
C PHE A 217 -25.53 -3.61 15.12
N SER A 218 -25.08 -2.45 15.64
CA SER A 218 -25.52 -1.90 16.92
C SER A 218 -27.02 -1.55 16.91
N GLU A 219 -27.51 -0.99 15.81
CA GLU A 219 -28.92 -0.63 15.63
C GLU A 219 -29.80 -1.80 15.20
N LYS A 220 -29.24 -2.99 15.01
CA LYS A 220 -29.94 -4.21 14.54
C LYS A 220 -30.63 -4.01 13.18
N ILE A 221 -30.04 -3.18 12.33
CA ILE A 221 -30.52 -2.92 10.95
C ILE A 221 -29.90 -3.94 10.01
N SER A 222 -30.74 -4.64 9.24
CA SER A 222 -30.24 -5.57 8.24
C SER A 222 -29.58 -4.81 7.07
N PRO A 223 -28.32 -5.12 6.70
CA PRO A 223 -27.68 -4.54 5.54
C PRO A 223 -28.47 -4.73 4.23
N ALA A 224 -29.25 -5.81 4.13
CA ALA A 224 -30.10 -6.09 2.97
C ALA A 224 -31.28 -5.08 2.82
N SER A 225 -31.65 -4.37 3.90
CA SER A 225 -32.68 -3.34 3.84
C SER A 225 -32.19 -1.99 3.33
N ILE A 226 -30.86 -1.80 3.23
CA ILE A 226 -30.23 -0.55 2.78
C ILE A 226 -30.08 -0.55 1.25
N SER A 227 -30.75 0.35 0.57
CA SER A 227 -30.64 0.50 -0.87
C SER A 227 -29.22 0.98 -1.25
N GLY A 228 -28.54 0.25 -2.15
CA GLY A 228 -27.18 0.58 -2.58
C GLY A 228 -26.07 0.01 -1.69
N TYR A 229 -26.38 -0.68 -0.58
CA TYR A 229 -25.37 -1.24 0.33
C TYR A 229 -24.31 -2.11 -0.38
N HIS A 230 -24.69 -2.83 -1.43
CA HIS A 230 -23.81 -3.69 -2.22
C HIS A 230 -23.11 -2.96 -3.39
N THR A 231 -23.37 -1.67 -3.56
CA THR A 231 -22.70 -0.84 -4.58
C THR A 231 -21.35 -0.38 -4.01
N GLU A 232 -20.31 -1.18 -4.23
CA GLU A 232 -18.99 -0.95 -3.64
C GLU A 232 -18.09 -0.10 -4.56
N LEU A 233 -17.47 0.94 -4.00
CA LEU A 233 -16.52 1.84 -4.64
C LEU A 233 -15.20 1.82 -3.85
N VAL A 234 -14.06 1.92 -4.57
CA VAL A 234 -12.72 1.65 -4.00
C VAL A 234 -12.01 2.89 -3.44
N SER A 235 -12.61 4.08 -3.50
CA SER A 235 -12.02 5.31 -2.94
C SER A 235 -13.08 6.32 -2.51
N ASP A 236 -12.74 7.21 -1.58
CA ASP A 236 -13.64 8.31 -1.16
C ASP A 236 -13.92 9.26 -2.31
N ILE A 237 -12.94 9.52 -3.18
CA ILE A 237 -13.14 10.35 -4.39
C ILE A 237 -14.16 9.71 -5.33
N SER A 238 -14.11 8.39 -5.56
CA SER A 238 -15.08 7.71 -6.41
C SER A 238 -16.50 7.71 -5.79
N THR A 239 -16.57 7.63 -4.46
CA THR A 239 -17.82 7.70 -3.71
C THR A 239 -18.41 9.10 -3.78
N ALA A 240 -17.61 10.14 -3.56
CA ALA A 240 -17.99 11.53 -3.71
C ALA A 240 -18.49 11.82 -5.16
N ALA A 241 -17.78 11.32 -6.17
CA ALA A 241 -18.20 11.46 -7.57
C ALA A 241 -19.53 10.77 -7.87
N ALA A 242 -19.87 9.65 -7.22
CA ALA A 242 -21.15 8.99 -7.38
C ALA A 242 -22.31 9.86 -6.87
N ILE A 243 -22.11 10.59 -5.76
CA ILE A 243 -23.10 11.53 -5.24
C ILE A 243 -23.19 12.77 -6.14
N ALA A 244 -22.07 13.37 -6.51
CA ALA A 244 -22.02 14.53 -7.39
C ALA A 244 -22.66 14.27 -8.77
N THR A 245 -22.65 13.03 -9.24
CA THR A 245 -23.29 12.61 -10.52
C THR A 245 -24.68 11.99 -10.35
N HIS A 246 -25.30 12.11 -9.18
CA HIS A 246 -26.63 11.59 -8.86
C HIS A 246 -26.82 10.08 -9.10
N LYS A 247 -25.76 9.29 -9.00
CA LYS A 247 -25.85 7.82 -9.08
C LYS A 247 -26.27 7.20 -7.74
N ALA A 248 -26.07 7.94 -6.66
CA ALA A 248 -26.55 7.66 -5.32
C ALA A 248 -26.87 8.99 -4.62
N ASP A 249 -27.61 8.92 -3.51
CA ASP A 249 -28.09 10.08 -2.79
C ASP A 249 -27.15 10.49 -1.65
N SER A 250 -26.44 9.51 -1.07
CA SER A 250 -25.47 9.76 -0.01
C SER A 250 -24.42 8.65 0.06
N ALA A 251 -23.33 8.95 0.75
CA ALA A 251 -22.27 8.01 1.06
C ALA A 251 -21.59 8.41 2.36
N LEU A 252 -20.90 7.46 2.99
CA LEU A 252 -20.03 7.72 4.13
C LEU A 252 -18.57 7.79 3.65
N GLY A 253 -17.83 8.81 4.11
CA GLY A 253 -16.42 8.97 3.76
C GLY A 253 -15.73 10.09 4.51
N GLU A 254 -14.51 10.44 4.10
CA GLU A 254 -13.68 11.48 4.71
C GLU A 254 -14.05 12.87 4.18
N GLU A 255 -14.03 13.88 5.07
CA GLU A 255 -14.35 15.28 4.76
C GLU A 255 -13.56 15.81 3.56
N TYR A 256 -12.27 15.49 3.46
CA TYR A 256 -11.40 15.92 2.37
C TYR A 256 -11.98 15.62 0.98
N ALA A 257 -12.53 14.42 0.77
CA ALA A 257 -13.06 14.03 -0.54
C ALA A 257 -14.36 14.79 -0.93
N ALA A 258 -15.17 15.16 0.05
CA ALA A 258 -16.34 16.00 -0.20
C ALA A 258 -15.92 17.40 -0.70
N HIS A 259 -14.94 18.01 -0.03
CA HIS A 259 -14.42 19.32 -0.43
C HIS A 259 -13.73 19.31 -1.80
N GLN A 260 -13.00 18.24 -2.12
CA GLN A 260 -12.36 18.09 -3.43
C GLN A 260 -13.37 18.13 -4.59
N SER A 261 -14.59 17.66 -4.39
CA SER A 261 -15.61 17.65 -5.44
C SER A 261 -16.18 19.04 -5.74
N GLY A 262 -16.19 19.95 -4.75
CA GLY A 262 -16.81 21.27 -4.83
C GLY A 262 -18.34 21.28 -5.08
N LEU A 263 -18.98 20.10 -5.12
CA LEU A 263 -20.39 19.91 -5.46
C LEU A 263 -21.19 19.24 -4.34
N LEU A 264 -20.54 18.97 -3.22
CA LEU A 264 -21.12 18.25 -2.10
C LEU A 264 -21.05 19.07 -0.82
N ASP A 265 -22.06 18.91 0.00
CA ASP A 265 -21.99 19.28 1.40
C ASP A 265 -21.55 18.05 2.22
N PHE A 266 -20.90 18.32 3.35
CA PHE A 266 -20.41 17.31 4.27
C PHE A 266 -21.12 17.45 5.63
N ILE A 267 -21.64 16.32 6.13
CA ILE A 267 -22.25 16.26 7.46
C ILE A 267 -21.33 15.43 8.36
N PRO A 268 -20.56 16.09 9.25
CA PRO A 268 -19.62 15.38 10.10
C PRO A 268 -20.34 14.49 11.13
N LEU A 269 -19.83 13.29 11.37
CA LEU A 269 -20.38 12.34 12.34
C LEU A 269 -19.41 12.08 13.50
N GLN A 270 -18.14 11.83 13.17
CA GLN A 270 -17.12 11.51 14.18
C GLN A 270 -15.73 11.91 13.69
N THR A 271 -14.87 12.27 14.64
CA THR A 271 -13.44 12.46 14.37
C THR A 271 -12.67 11.17 14.62
N LEU A 272 -11.85 10.76 13.67
CA LEU A 272 -11.04 9.55 13.72
C LEU A 272 -9.56 9.88 13.51
N PRO A 273 -8.64 9.19 14.21
CA PRO A 273 -7.21 9.31 13.95
C PRO A 273 -6.81 8.45 12.75
N MET A 274 -5.87 8.93 11.96
CA MET A 274 -5.15 8.15 10.96
C MET A 274 -3.78 7.80 11.53
N TYR A 275 -3.48 6.52 11.65
CA TYR A 275 -2.23 6.03 12.20
C TYR A 275 -1.32 5.43 11.12
N LEU A 276 -0.03 5.70 11.25
CA LEU A 276 1.01 4.86 10.66
C LEU A 276 1.32 3.76 11.69
N VAL A 277 0.96 2.53 11.36
CA VAL A 277 1.13 1.35 12.21
C VAL A 277 2.35 0.59 11.74
N MET A 278 3.26 0.28 12.66
CA MET A 278 4.50 -0.43 12.39
C MET A 278 4.87 -1.33 13.57
N GLU A 279 5.71 -2.32 13.34
CA GLU A 279 6.25 -3.11 14.42
C GLU A 279 7.17 -2.26 15.31
N THR A 280 7.07 -2.41 16.61
CA THR A 280 7.86 -1.60 17.55
C THR A 280 9.37 -1.81 17.35
N GLU A 281 9.79 -3.03 17.04
CA GLU A 281 11.19 -3.35 16.77
C GLU A 281 11.73 -2.64 15.51
N ALA A 282 10.86 -2.33 14.55
CA ALA A 282 11.24 -1.63 13.32
C ALA A 282 11.67 -0.18 13.55
N LEU A 283 11.26 0.45 14.65
CA LEU A 283 11.63 1.84 14.97
C LEU A 283 13.13 2.07 15.10
N SER A 284 13.89 1.01 15.40
CA SER A 284 15.36 1.07 15.46
C SER A 284 16.06 0.96 14.10
N GLN A 285 15.29 0.65 13.03
CA GLN A 285 15.86 0.46 11.69
C GLN A 285 16.05 1.78 10.95
N PRO A 286 17.00 1.86 10.00
CA PRO A 286 17.19 3.03 9.16
C PRO A 286 15.88 3.46 8.45
N GLY A 287 15.64 4.76 8.37
CA GLY A 287 14.46 5.34 7.73
C GLY A 287 13.28 5.56 8.66
N PHE A 288 13.08 4.76 9.72
CA PHE A 288 12.02 5.01 10.69
C PHE A 288 12.30 6.22 11.57
N SER A 289 13.56 6.49 11.90
CA SER A 289 13.95 7.73 12.60
C SER A 289 13.64 8.97 11.76
N ALA A 290 13.97 8.94 10.47
CA ALA A 290 13.63 10.02 9.53
C ALA A 290 12.11 10.22 9.42
N LEU A 291 11.34 9.11 9.33
CA LEU A 291 9.88 9.17 9.31
C LEU A 291 9.30 9.82 10.57
N LEU A 292 9.79 9.45 11.75
CA LEU A 292 9.37 10.06 13.01
C LEU A 292 9.72 11.54 13.07
N GLU A 293 10.94 11.92 12.64
CA GLU A 293 11.40 13.31 12.60
C GLU A 293 10.54 14.16 11.67
N ILE A 294 10.25 13.67 10.46
CA ILE A 294 9.39 14.35 9.47
C ILE A 294 8.00 14.57 10.05
N VAL A 295 7.32 13.51 10.53
CA VAL A 295 5.94 13.64 11.01
C VAL A 295 5.84 14.55 12.25
N ARG A 296 6.90 14.63 13.05
CA ARG A 296 6.97 15.51 14.23
C ARG A 296 7.41 16.92 13.90
N SER A 297 7.91 17.19 12.70
CA SER A 297 8.38 18.52 12.31
C SER A 297 7.23 19.54 12.25
N GLU A 298 7.56 20.78 12.53
CA GLU A 298 6.62 21.90 12.45
C GLU A 298 6.21 22.19 11.00
N ASP A 299 7.13 22.03 10.07
CA ASP A 299 6.87 22.18 8.63
C ASP A 299 5.82 21.19 8.13
N PHE A 300 5.95 19.90 8.51
CA PHE A 300 4.98 18.89 8.13
C PHE A 300 3.58 19.19 8.68
N ARG A 301 3.49 19.59 9.95
CA ARG A 301 2.21 19.98 10.58
C ARG A 301 1.60 21.19 9.90
N THR A 302 2.40 22.21 9.62
CA THR A 302 1.94 23.45 8.97
C THR A 302 1.38 23.17 7.59
N ILE A 303 2.05 22.34 6.78
CA ILE A 303 1.57 21.98 5.45
C ILE A 303 0.27 21.18 5.54
N LEU A 304 0.17 20.21 6.47
CA LEU A 304 -1.06 19.42 6.66
C LEU A 304 -2.23 20.28 7.17
N GLN A 305 -1.98 21.23 8.06
CA GLN A 305 -3.01 22.13 8.58
C GLN A 305 -3.63 22.99 7.48
N GLY A 306 -2.89 23.25 6.40
CA GLY A 306 -3.40 23.91 5.21
C GLY A 306 -4.36 23.05 4.37
N GLN A 307 -4.44 21.75 4.64
CA GLN A 307 -5.36 20.85 3.95
C GLN A 307 -6.72 20.80 4.65
N THR A 308 -7.79 21.05 3.90
CA THR A 308 -9.15 21.03 4.45
C THR A 308 -9.50 19.65 4.99
N GLY A 309 -10.09 19.60 6.19
CA GLY A 309 -10.57 18.36 6.82
C GLY A 309 -9.52 17.66 7.69
N TYR A 310 -8.29 18.18 7.81
CA TYR A 310 -7.25 17.59 8.66
C TYR A 310 -7.05 18.38 9.94
N ASN A 311 -7.02 17.68 11.09
CA ASN A 311 -6.64 18.20 12.38
C ASN A 311 -5.28 17.61 12.77
N VAL A 312 -4.31 18.50 13.01
CA VAL A 312 -2.91 18.13 13.27
C VAL A 312 -2.53 18.18 14.76
N THR A 313 -3.50 18.35 15.65
CA THR A 313 -3.25 18.51 17.10
C THR A 313 -2.44 17.35 17.67
N ARG A 314 -2.78 16.12 17.26
CA ARG A 314 -2.12 14.90 17.71
C ARG A 314 -1.05 14.37 16.76
N THR A 315 -0.75 15.08 15.69
CA THR A 315 0.27 14.65 14.70
C THR A 315 1.62 14.47 15.39
N GLY A 316 2.23 13.29 15.20
CA GLY A 316 3.51 12.93 15.79
C GLY A 316 3.42 12.26 17.18
N GLU A 317 2.21 12.11 17.75
CA GLU A 317 2.01 11.28 18.94
C GLU A 317 2.27 9.81 18.62
N LEU A 318 3.04 9.15 19.48
CA LEU A 318 3.38 7.74 19.35
C LEU A 318 2.69 6.95 20.47
N LEU A 319 1.90 5.96 20.11
CA LEU A 319 1.25 5.01 21.02
C LEU A 319 1.89 3.64 20.87
N SER A 320 1.96 2.88 21.94
CA SER A 320 2.37 1.46 21.95
C SER A 320 1.15 0.58 22.16
N LEU A 321 1.03 -0.50 21.38
CA LEU A 321 -0.13 -1.40 21.39
C LEU A 321 0.32 -2.86 21.48
#